data_93d072a5e18a407c83464bd22c3d29fb
#
_entry.id   93d072a5e18a407c83464bd22c3d29fb
#
_cell.length_a   1.000
_cell.length_b   1.000
_cell.length_c   1.000
_cell.angle_alpha   90.00
_cell.angle_beta   90.00
_cell.angle_gamma   90.00
#
_symmetry.space_group_name_H-M   'P 1'
#
loop_
_entity.id
_entity.type
_entity.pdbx_description
1 polymer ?
#
loop_
_entity_poly.entity_id
_entity_poly.type
_entity_poly.pdbx_seq_one_letter_code
_entity_poly.pdbx_strand_id
1 'polypeptide(L)'
;IYNKILTVFLGYILIPLILSVPFYFSIYNLTFLNSFFESVSGFTSTGFTIFENIKHIDQSLILWRSSTQWLGGLYFLFSIIYLIDIYDESFKKTLTNFISFNSSEIFKQAIKIFLLYSILTLLIFIILNIFSIRSFDSLNLAFTLISSGGFLPVNDLSSIFKENTQI
;
A
#
# COMPACT_ATOMS: atom_id res chain seq x y z
N ILE A 1 -5.77 -13.90 -22.40
CA ILE A 1 -4.74 -12.87 -22.09
C ILE A 1 -5.40 -11.50 -21.93
N TYR A 2 -6.08 -11.00 -22.97
CA TYR A 2 -6.70 -9.66 -22.98
C TYR A 2 -7.61 -9.40 -21.76
N ASN A 3 -8.51 -10.34 -21.44
CA ASN A 3 -9.42 -10.19 -20.29
C ASN A 3 -8.67 -10.08 -18.96
N LYS A 4 -7.56 -10.81 -18.77
CA LYS A 4 -6.76 -10.73 -17.53
C LYS A 4 -6.10 -9.35 -17.38
N ILE A 5 -5.51 -8.83 -18.45
CA ILE A 5 -4.90 -7.49 -18.45
C ILE A 5 -5.97 -6.43 -18.17
N LEU A 6 -7.12 -6.52 -18.85
CA LEU A 6 -8.23 -5.60 -18.66
C LEU A 6 -8.73 -5.60 -17.21
N THR A 7 -8.86 -6.79 -16.60
CA THR A 7 -9.30 -6.91 -15.19
C THR A 7 -8.33 -6.20 -14.25
N VAL A 8 -7.02 -6.42 -14.42
CA VAL A 8 -6.00 -5.75 -13.60
C VAL A 8 -6.03 -4.24 -13.81
N PHE A 9 -6.11 -3.78 -15.06
CA PHE A 9 -6.18 -2.36 -15.39
C PHE A 9 -7.42 -1.69 -14.78
N LEU A 10 -8.59 -2.32 -14.92
CA LEU A 10 -9.82 -1.82 -14.30
C LEU A 10 -9.72 -1.77 -12.77
N GLY A 11 -9.04 -2.71 -12.14
CA GLY A 11 -8.80 -2.69 -10.71
C GLY A 11 -8.00 -1.47 -10.27
N TYR A 12 -6.98 -1.04 -11.03
CA TYR A 12 -6.22 0.18 -10.76
C TYR A 12 -7.03 1.47 -10.91
N ILE A 13 -8.21 1.42 -11.51
CA ILE A 13 -9.13 2.56 -11.62
C ILE A 13 -10.24 2.46 -10.56
N LEU A 14 -10.90 1.31 -10.46
CA LEU A 14 -12.10 1.14 -9.65
C LEU A 14 -11.79 1.10 -8.14
N ILE A 15 -10.68 0.45 -7.74
CA ILE A 15 -10.32 0.36 -6.32
C ILE A 15 -9.98 1.75 -5.76
N PRO A 16 -9.09 2.57 -6.38
CA PRO A 16 -8.86 3.94 -5.91
C PRO A 16 -10.11 4.81 -5.90
N LEU A 17 -11.05 4.59 -6.81
CA LEU A 17 -12.32 5.31 -6.83
C LEU A 17 -13.12 5.04 -5.54
N ILE A 18 -13.17 3.79 -5.07
CA ILE A 18 -13.80 3.44 -3.80
C ILE A 18 -12.99 4.01 -2.61
N LEU A 19 -11.66 3.90 -2.66
CA LEU A 19 -10.77 4.39 -1.61
C LEU A 19 -10.75 5.92 -1.50
N SER A 20 -11.21 6.65 -2.51
CA SER A 20 -11.33 8.12 -2.48
C SER A 20 -12.48 8.62 -1.61
N VAL A 21 -13.47 7.76 -1.34
CA VAL A 21 -14.70 8.14 -0.61
C VAL A 21 -14.42 8.71 0.78
N PRO A 22 -13.59 8.08 1.65
CA PRO A 22 -13.27 8.65 2.95
C PRO A 22 -12.61 10.03 2.88
N PHE A 23 -11.70 10.26 1.92
CA PHE A 23 -11.07 11.58 1.73
C PHE A 23 -12.11 12.64 1.37
N TYR A 24 -13.01 12.33 0.45
CA TYR A 24 -14.02 13.25 -0.03
C TYR A 24 -14.99 13.68 1.07
N PHE A 25 -15.43 12.74 1.92
CA PHE A 25 -16.40 13.04 2.98
C PHE A 25 -15.77 13.61 4.25
N SER A 26 -14.50 13.33 4.53
CA SER A 26 -13.88 13.73 5.80
C SER A 26 -13.19 15.10 5.72
N ILE A 27 -12.82 15.57 4.53
CA ILE A 27 -12.08 16.82 4.38
C ILE A 27 -12.99 17.87 3.76
N TYR A 28 -13.27 18.93 4.53
CA TYR A 28 -14.09 20.05 4.06
C TYR A 28 -13.45 20.72 2.84
N ASN A 29 -14.26 21.04 1.84
CA ASN A 29 -13.85 21.65 0.56
C ASN A 29 -12.88 20.85 -0.31
N LEU A 30 -12.62 19.57 -0.01
CA LEU A 30 -11.85 18.73 -0.92
C LEU A 30 -12.71 18.33 -2.13
N THR A 31 -12.24 18.61 -3.34
CA THR A 31 -12.94 18.18 -4.55
C THR A 31 -12.81 16.66 -4.73
N PHE A 32 -13.82 16.05 -5.38
CA PHE A 32 -13.76 14.62 -5.68
C PHE A 32 -12.51 14.24 -6.51
N LEU A 33 -12.11 15.10 -7.45
CA LEU A 33 -10.93 14.88 -8.28
C LEU A 33 -9.65 14.82 -7.42
N ASN A 34 -9.50 15.72 -6.46
CA ASN A 34 -8.37 15.72 -5.54
C ASN A 34 -8.38 14.49 -4.62
N SER A 35 -9.55 14.08 -4.12
CA SER A 35 -9.70 12.86 -3.32
C SER A 35 -9.31 11.61 -4.13
N PHE A 36 -9.72 11.56 -5.39
CA PHE A 36 -9.37 10.48 -6.30
C PHE A 36 -7.88 10.49 -6.63
N PHE A 37 -7.28 11.65 -6.89
CA PHE A 37 -5.83 11.78 -7.10
C PHE A 37 -5.03 11.24 -5.92
N GLU A 38 -5.38 11.63 -4.69
CA GLU A 38 -4.71 11.14 -3.47
C GLU A 38 -4.82 9.62 -3.34
N SER A 39 -6.01 9.06 -3.63
CA SER A 39 -6.24 7.62 -3.61
C SER A 39 -5.46 6.87 -4.69
N VAL A 40 -5.42 7.39 -5.91
CA VAL A 40 -4.61 6.80 -7.00
C VAL A 40 -3.14 6.84 -6.65
N SER A 41 -2.64 7.99 -6.17
CA SER A 41 -1.25 8.16 -5.77
C SER A 41 -0.86 7.20 -4.63
N GLY A 42 -1.73 7.02 -3.65
CA GLY A 42 -1.55 6.03 -2.59
C GLY A 42 -1.54 4.60 -3.15
N PHE A 43 -2.60 4.21 -3.86
CA PHE A 43 -2.78 2.84 -4.35
C PHE A 43 -1.72 2.40 -5.38
N THR A 44 -1.19 3.31 -6.17
CA THR A 44 -0.09 3.03 -7.11
C THR A 44 1.30 3.15 -6.47
N SER A 45 1.36 3.41 -5.15
CA SER A 45 2.61 3.64 -4.42
C SER A 45 3.47 4.76 -5.01
N THR A 46 2.85 5.74 -5.66
CA THR A 46 3.55 6.89 -6.27
C THR A 46 3.98 7.91 -5.21
N GLY A 47 3.16 8.12 -4.18
CA GLY A 47 3.48 8.94 -3.02
C GLY A 47 3.35 10.45 -3.21
N PHE A 48 2.88 10.94 -4.36
CA PHE A 48 2.54 12.35 -4.52
C PHE A 48 1.28 12.70 -3.73
N THR A 49 1.30 13.84 -3.04
CA THR A 49 0.19 14.27 -2.20
C THR A 49 -0.24 15.70 -2.54
N ILE A 50 -1.54 15.94 -2.41
CA ILE A 50 -2.12 17.28 -2.49
C ILE A 50 -2.06 18.03 -1.14
N PHE A 51 -1.72 17.32 -0.05
CA PHE A 51 -1.70 17.89 1.29
C PHE A 51 -0.35 18.54 1.58
N GLU A 52 -0.34 19.85 1.71
CA GLU A 52 0.85 20.63 2.08
C GLU A 52 1.21 20.44 3.56
N ASN A 53 0.22 20.27 4.43
CA ASN A 53 0.42 20.13 5.87
C ASN A 53 -0.39 18.96 6.46
N ILE A 54 0.31 17.86 6.71
CA ILE A 54 -0.28 16.63 7.24
C ILE A 54 -0.68 16.77 8.72
N LYS A 55 -0.08 17.70 9.46
CA LYS A 55 -0.39 17.93 10.90
C LYS A 55 -1.85 18.36 11.15
N HIS A 56 -2.51 18.92 10.14
CA HIS A 56 -3.91 19.35 10.23
C HIS A 56 -4.91 18.28 9.78
N ILE A 57 -4.43 17.12 9.36
CA ILE A 57 -5.27 15.99 8.94
C ILE A 57 -5.53 15.09 10.15
N ASP A 58 -6.75 14.62 10.30
CA ASP A 58 -7.12 13.66 11.33
C ASP A 58 -6.28 12.38 11.25
N GLN A 59 -5.88 11.83 12.41
CA GLN A 59 -5.07 10.62 12.48
C GLN A 59 -5.71 9.44 11.75
N SER A 60 -7.04 9.34 11.76
CA SER A 60 -7.80 8.34 11.01
C SER A 60 -7.54 8.42 9.50
N LEU A 61 -7.47 9.63 8.95
CA LEU A 61 -7.17 9.84 7.54
C LEU A 61 -5.69 9.62 7.21
N ILE A 62 -4.79 9.95 8.12
CA ILE A 62 -3.35 9.62 7.96
C ILE A 62 -3.19 8.11 7.87
N LEU A 63 -3.84 7.36 8.76
CA LEU A 63 -3.84 5.90 8.70
C LEU A 63 -4.49 5.38 7.42
N TRP A 64 -5.59 5.99 6.98
CA TRP A 64 -6.25 5.64 5.73
C TRP A 64 -5.31 5.81 4.52
N ARG A 65 -4.55 6.93 4.47
CA ARG A 65 -3.55 7.20 3.43
C ARG A 65 -2.50 6.07 3.35
N SER A 66 -1.90 5.71 4.48
CA SER A 66 -0.92 4.64 4.55
C SER A 66 -1.53 3.27 4.20
N SER A 67 -2.79 3.05 4.60
CA SER A 67 -3.55 1.83 4.26
C SER A 67 -3.80 1.72 2.75
N THR A 68 -4.07 2.83 2.05
CA THR A 68 -4.24 2.80 0.58
C THR A 68 -2.96 2.33 -0.11
N GLN A 69 -1.79 2.74 0.36
CA GLN A 69 -0.50 2.25 -0.15
C GLN A 69 -0.28 0.76 0.14
N TRP A 70 -0.58 0.34 1.35
CA TRP A 70 -0.47 -1.07 1.75
C TRP A 70 -1.37 -1.97 0.89
N LEU A 71 -2.63 -1.56 0.66
CA LEU A 71 -3.57 -2.26 -0.22
C LEU A 71 -3.08 -2.27 -1.67
N GLY A 72 -2.52 -1.15 -2.15
CA GLY A 72 -1.97 -1.05 -3.50
C GLY A 72 -0.80 -1.98 -3.74
N GLY A 73 0.15 -2.05 -2.79
CA GLY A 73 1.27 -2.99 -2.84
C GLY A 73 0.82 -4.45 -2.85
N LEU A 74 -0.18 -4.79 -2.03
CA LEU A 74 -0.77 -6.12 -2.01
C LEU A 74 -1.48 -6.43 -3.34
N TYR A 75 -2.25 -5.48 -3.89
CA TYR A 75 -2.91 -5.62 -5.19
C TYR A 75 -1.89 -5.82 -6.32
N PHE A 76 -0.77 -5.11 -6.29
CA PHE A 76 0.32 -5.30 -7.25
C PHE A 76 0.86 -6.73 -7.22
N LEU A 77 1.12 -7.29 -6.04
CA LEU A 77 1.57 -8.68 -5.89
C LEU A 77 0.54 -9.67 -6.42
N PHE A 78 -0.74 -9.48 -6.13
CA PHE A 78 -1.81 -10.31 -6.69
C PHE A 78 -1.92 -10.19 -8.21
N SER A 79 -1.71 -9.00 -8.74
CA SER A 79 -1.71 -8.75 -10.18
C SER A 79 -0.62 -9.52 -10.91
N ILE A 80 0.60 -9.57 -10.33
CA ILE A 80 1.71 -10.35 -10.88
C ILE A 80 1.33 -11.84 -10.94
N ILE A 81 0.78 -12.41 -9.87
CA ILE A 81 0.37 -13.81 -9.85
C ILE A 81 -0.72 -14.09 -10.87
N TYR A 82 -1.70 -13.20 -10.95
CA TYR A 82 -2.83 -13.37 -11.87
C TYR A 82 -2.40 -13.28 -13.34
N LEU A 83 -1.36 -12.47 -13.63
CA LEU A 83 -0.84 -12.26 -14.97
C LEU A 83 0.30 -13.24 -15.33
N ILE A 84 0.76 -14.08 -14.40
CA ILE A 84 1.96 -14.91 -14.61
C ILE A 84 1.89 -15.84 -15.83
N ASP A 85 0.68 -16.27 -16.20
CA ASP A 85 0.47 -17.13 -17.38
C ASP A 85 0.76 -16.42 -18.70
N ILE A 86 0.98 -15.09 -18.69
CA ILE A 86 1.29 -14.28 -19.87
C ILE A 86 2.80 -14.23 -20.10
N TYR A 87 3.59 -14.49 -19.07
CA TYR A 87 5.05 -14.48 -19.13
C TYR A 87 5.61 -15.76 -19.77
N ASP A 88 6.82 -15.66 -20.30
CA ASP A 88 7.52 -16.76 -20.93
C ASP A 88 7.69 -17.96 -19.98
N GLU A 89 7.72 -19.19 -20.54
CA GLU A 89 7.80 -20.43 -19.75
C GLU A 89 9.03 -20.49 -18.83
N SER A 90 10.15 -19.89 -19.26
CA SER A 90 11.38 -19.83 -18.45
C SER A 90 11.19 -18.98 -17.19
N PHE A 91 10.54 -17.82 -17.31
CA PHE A 91 10.21 -16.94 -16.18
C PHE A 91 9.17 -17.57 -15.27
N LYS A 92 8.15 -18.19 -15.85
CA LYS A 92 7.15 -18.97 -15.14
C LYS A 92 7.80 -20.07 -14.29
N LYS A 93 8.73 -20.84 -14.88
CA LYS A 93 9.46 -21.93 -14.20
C LYS A 93 10.33 -21.41 -13.05
N THR A 94 10.97 -20.27 -13.21
CA THR A 94 11.76 -19.65 -12.15
C THR A 94 10.88 -19.20 -10.98
N LEU A 95 9.75 -18.56 -11.25
CA LEU A 95 8.79 -18.16 -10.22
C LEU A 95 8.08 -19.35 -9.58
N THR A 96 7.79 -20.41 -10.35
CA THR A 96 7.14 -21.63 -9.84
C THR A 96 8.05 -22.45 -8.94
N ASN A 97 9.37 -22.32 -9.04
CA ASN A 97 10.29 -22.93 -8.08
C ASN A 97 10.17 -22.32 -6.68
N PHE A 98 9.75 -21.06 -6.58
CA PHE A 98 9.49 -20.37 -5.32
C PHE A 98 8.02 -20.46 -4.88
N ILE A 99 7.10 -20.59 -5.84
CA ILE A 99 5.65 -20.58 -5.62
C ILE A 99 5.05 -21.65 -6.54
N SER A 100 4.51 -22.74 -5.98
CA SER A 100 3.89 -23.83 -6.76
C SER A 100 2.61 -23.36 -7.45
N PHE A 101 2.64 -23.20 -8.77
CA PHE A 101 1.50 -22.74 -9.56
C PHE A 101 0.72 -23.92 -10.19
N ASN A 102 -0.28 -24.41 -9.48
CA ASN A 102 -1.42 -25.07 -10.11
C ASN A 102 -2.58 -24.08 -10.17
N SER A 103 -3.26 -23.99 -11.30
CA SER A 103 -4.39 -23.07 -11.50
C SER A 103 -5.54 -23.29 -10.50
N SER A 104 -5.68 -24.47 -9.94
CA SER A 104 -6.58 -24.78 -8.82
C SER A 104 -6.14 -24.22 -7.47
N GLU A 105 -4.93 -23.66 -7.37
CA GLU A 105 -4.33 -23.20 -6.12
C GLU A 105 -4.11 -21.68 -6.05
N ILE A 106 -4.59 -20.91 -7.05
CA ILE A 106 -4.43 -19.44 -7.07
C ILE A 106 -4.91 -18.81 -5.76
N PHE A 107 -6.00 -19.29 -5.21
CA PHE A 107 -6.53 -18.78 -3.95
C PHE A 107 -5.62 -19.09 -2.75
N LYS A 108 -5.07 -20.31 -2.68
CA LYS A 108 -4.13 -20.68 -1.62
C LYS A 108 -2.85 -19.85 -1.70
N GLN A 109 -2.40 -19.54 -2.91
CA GLN A 109 -1.22 -18.71 -3.14
C GLN A 109 -1.48 -17.25 -2.77
N ALA A 110 -2.66 -16.72 -3.11
CA ALA A 110 -3.06 -15.40 -2.68
C ALA A 110 -3.06 -15.27 -1.15
N ILE A 111 -3.58 -16.27 -0.44
CA ILE A 111 -3.54 -16.32 1.03
C ILE A 111 -2.09 -16.36 1.53
N LYS A 112 -1.23 -17.20 0.94
CA LYS A 112 0.17 -17.30 1.35
C LYS A 112 0.92 -15.97 1.20
N ILE A 113 0.68 -15.27 0.08
CA ILE A 113 1.28 -13.95 -0.15
C ILE A 113 0.72 -12.91 0.80
N PHE A 114 -0.59 -12.90 1.02
CA PHE A 114 -1.21 -12.02 2.01
C PHE A 114 -0.60 -12.23 3.40
N LEU A 115 -0.45 -13.48 3.84
CA LEU A 115 0.15 -13.80 5.14
C LEU A 115 1.62 -13.35 5.21
N LEU A 116 2.42 -13.64 4.19
CA LEU A 116 3.82 -13.23 4.15
C LEU A 116 3.95 -11.70 4.17
N TYR A 117 3.15 -11.00 3.37
CA TYR A 117 3.13 -9.54 3.31
C TYR A 117 2.75 -8.93 4.66
N SER A 118 1.74 -9.50 5.33
CA SER A 118 1.29 -9.08 6.66
C SER A 118 2.34 -9.35 7.74
N ILE A 119 3.02 -10.51 7.70
CA ILE A 119 4.09 -10.85 8.63
C ILE A 119 5.27 -9.89 8.46
N LEU A 120 5.67 -9.59 7.23
CA LEU A 120 6.75 -8.63 6.96
C LEU A 120 6.37 -7.22 7.43
N THR A 121 5.11 -6.80 7.22
CA THR A 121 4.62 -5.51 7.73
C THR A 121 4.72 -5.46 9.26
N LEU A 122 4.30 -6.54 9.93
CA LEU A 122 4.34 -6.63 11.38
C LEU A 122 5.79 -6.64 11.90
N LEU A 123 6.70 -7.29 11.20
CA LEU A 123 8.12 -7.29 11.52
C LEU A 123 8.71 -5.87 11.43
N ILE A 124 8.43 -5.13 10.34
CA ILE A 124 8.86 -3.72 10.20
C ILE A 124 8.28 -2.87 11.33
N PHE A 125 6.98 -3.03 11.63
CA PHE A 125 6.33 -2.32 12.73
C PHE A 125 7.03 -2.56 14.07
N ILE A 126 7.35 -3.81 14.41
CA ILE A 126 8.05 -4.17 15.66
C ILE A 126 9.45 -3.54 15.70
N ILE A 127 10.20 -3.63 14.60
CA ILE A 127 11.54 -3.02 14.51
C ILE A 127 11.46 -1.52 14.79
N LEU A 128 10.54 -0.79 14.14
CA LEU A 128 10.38 0.66 14.34
C LEU A 128 10.01 1.01 15.78
N ASN A 129 9.17 0.19 16.45
CA ASN A 129 8.86 0.38 17.86
C ASN A 129 10.07 0.13 18.78
N ILE A 130 10.95 -0.83 18.47
CA ILE A 130 12.19 -1.07 19.21
C ILE A 130 13.10 0.18 19.15
N PHE A 131 13.10 0.89 18.02
CA PHE A 131 13.79 2.17 17.88
C PHE A 131 13.05 3.36 18.52
N SER A 132 12.08 3.08 19.39
CA SER A 132 11.31 4.07 20.16
C SER A 132 10.47 5.04 19.32
N ILE A 133 10.17 4.70 18.07
CA ILE A 133 9.23 5.47 17.27
C ILE A 133 7.82 5.24 17.80
N ARG A 134 7.01 6.32 17.90
CA ARG A 134 5.63 6.25 18.36
C ARG A 134 4.83 5.22 17.56
N SER A 135 4.07 4.34 18.24
CA SER A 135 3.40 3.19 17.61
C SER A 135 2.50 3.58 16.42
N PHE A 136 1.84 4.74 16.48
CA PHE A 136 1.03 5.25 15.36
C PHE A 136 1.89 5.54 14.13
N ASP A 137 3.03 6.21 14.31
CA ASP A 137 3.94 6.53 13.22
C ASP A 137 4.64 5.27 12.68
N SER A 138 5.01 4.35 13.58
CA SER A 138 5.58 3.04 13.23
C SER A 138 4.65 2.22 12.34
N LEU A 139 3.34 2.22 12.64
CA LEU A 139 2.36 1.50 11.83
C LEU A 139 2.23 2.11 10.43
N ASN A 140 2.09 3.44 10.36
CA ASN A 140 1.99 4.16 9.09
C ASN A 140 3.27 3.98 8.24
N LEU A 141 4.43 4.08 8.86
CA LEU A 141 5.72 3.84 8.19
C LEU A 141 5.86 2.39 7.73
N ALA A 142 5.42 1.41 8.53
CA ALA A 142 5.47 0.01 8.12
C ALA A 142 4.63 -0.25 6.87
N PHE A 143 3.43 0.35 6.78
CA PHE A 143 2.58 0.28 5.59
C PHE A 143 3.24 0.90 4.36
N THR A 144 3.83 2.08 4.53
CA THR A 144 4.51 2.79 3.45
C THR A 144 5.79 2.08 2.99
N LEU A 145 6.60 1.56 3.92
CA LEU A 145 7.85 0.89 3.60
C LEU A 145 7.63 -0.42 2.85
N ILE A 146 6.70 -1.26 3.29
CA ILE A 146 6.45 -2.55 2.64
C ILE A 146 5.88 -2.40 1.22
N SER A 147 5.11 -1.34 0.99
CA SER A 147 4.52 -1.03 -0.32
C SER A 147 5.44 -0.20 -1.22
N SER A 148 6.62 0.21 -0.72
CA SER A 148 7.49 1.19 -1.39
C SER A 148 6.76 2.50 -1.73
N GLY A 149 5.80 2.89 -0.89
CA GLY A 149 5.02 4.11 -1.04
C GLY A 149 5.83 5.38 -0.74
N GLY A 150 5.20 6.51 -0.59
CA GLY A 150 5.89 7.76 -0.28
C GLY A 150 5.14 8.60 0.75
N PHE A 151 3.98 8.13 1.20
CA PHE A 151 3.21 8.85 2.20
C PHE A 151 3.86 8.75 3.58
N LEU A 152 4.01 9.89 4.22
CA LEU A 152 4.52 9.98 5.58
C LEU A 152 3.39 10.35 6.54
N PRO A 153 3.47 9.92 7.81
CA PRO A 153 2.53 10.33 8.85
C PRO A 153 2.76 11.76 9.34
N VAL A 154 3.89 12.35 8.98
CA VAL A 154 4.33 13.71 9.33
C VAL A 154 4.87 14.42 8.09
N ASN A 155 5.02 15.76 8.17
CA ASN A 155 5.54 16.53 7.04
C ASN A 155 7.02 16.25 6.75
N ASP A 156 7.81 15.91 7.78
CA ASP A 156 9.24 15.66 7.66
C ASP A 156 9.64 14.48 8.55
N LEU A 157 10.32 13.49 7.96
CA LEU A 157 10.85 12.34 8.68
C LEU A 157 11.77 12.72 9.84
N SER A 158 12.52 13.83 9.72
CA SER A 158 13.42 14.29 10.78
C SER A 158 12.68 14.61 12.08
N SER A 159 11.39 14.97 12.01
CA SER A 159 10.57 15.26 13.19
C SER A 159 10.28 14.00 14.03
N ILE A 160 10.14 12.84 13.39
CA ILE A 160 9.91 11.55 14.08
C ILE A 160 11.13 11.17 14.94
N PHE A 161 12.34 11.44 14.45
CA PHE A 161 13.57 11.09 15.17
C PHE A 161 13.97 12.13 16.22
N LYS A 162 13.64 13.41 16.05
CA LYS A 162 13.94 14.49 17.01
C LYS A 162 13.11 14.40 18.28
N GLU A 163 11.86 13.98 18.20
CA GLU A 163 10.99 13.80 19.37
C GLU A 163 11.52 12.75 20.33
N ASN A 164 12.25 11.74 19.83
CA ASN A 164 12.82 10.66 20.63
C ASN A 164 14.19 10.96 21.25
N THR A 165 14.87 12.06 20.86
CA THR A 165 16.17 12.45 21.41
C THR A 165 16.07 13.45 22.57
N GLN A 166 14.84 13.81 22.99
CA GLN A 166 14.57 14.73 24.10
C GLN A 166 14.11 14.05 25.41
N ILE A 167 14.35 12.72 25.55
CA ILE A 167 14.12 11.98 26.79
C ILE A 167 15.42 11.72 27.52
#